data_ebf9cfff272e3337cd6419c0f3f9f014
#
_entry.id   ebf9cfff272e3337cd6419c0f3f9f014
#
_cell.length_a   1.000
_cell.length_b   1.000
_cell.length_c   1.000
_cell.angle_alpha   90.00
_cell.angle_beta   90.00
_cell.angle_gamma   90.00
#
_symmetry.space_group_name_H-M   'P 1'
#
loop_
_entity.id
_entity.type
_entity.pdbx_description
1 polymer ?
#
loop_
_entity_poly.entity_id
_entity_poly.type
_entity_poly.pdbx_seq_one_letter_code
_entity_poly.pdbx_strand_id
1 'polypeptide(L)'
;MYGLIAKLTSIPGKREELIGILKESAANMPGCFSYLVAQDSANEDTIWVTEVWDSLASHDASLSLPQVQAVIPRAKAMVAKFEKVATTTPVCELGRPQDMPAEHKI
;
A
#
# COMPACT_ATOMS: atom_id res chain seq x y z
N MET A 1 3.14 -14.31 -5.95
CA MET A 1 2.69 -13.07 -5.28
C MET A 1 3.69 -11.96 -5.47
N TYR A 2 3.22 -10.74 -5.39
CA TYR A 2 4.06 -9.54 -5.50
C TYR A 2 3.88 -8.68 -4.24
N GLY A 3 4.96 -8.27 -3.63
CA GLY A 3 4.95 -7.39 -2.47
C GLY A 3 5.65 -6.07 -2.74
N LEU A 4 5.14 -5.00 -2.15
CA LEU A 4 5.70 -3.66 -2.27
C LEU A 4 5.77 -3.00 -0.90
N ILE A 5 6.91 -2.43 -0.58
CA ILE A 5 7.09 -1.60 0.61
C ILE A 5 7.45 -0.20 0.15
N ALA A 6 6.61 0.75 0.48
CA ALA A 6 6.80 2.16 0.12
C ALA A 6 6.82 3.04 1.36
N LYS A 7 7.52 4.15 1.26
CA LYS A 7 7.61 5.16 2.29
C LYS A 7 7.23 6.50 1.70
N LEU A 8 6.25 7.16 2.31
CA LEU A 8 5.81 8.48 1.90
C LEU A 8 6.08 9.47 3.02
N THR A 9 6.60 10.63 2.66
CA THR A 9 6.70 11.75 3.61
C THR A 9 5.72 12.81 3.15
N SER A 10 4.79 13.20 4.03
CA SER A 10 3.86 14.25 3.71
C SER A 10 4.55 15.62 3.84
N ILE A 11 3.95 16.65 3.22
CA ILE A 11 4.31 18.01 3.59
C ILE A 11 3.99 18.20 5.08
N PRO A 12 4.68 19.11 5.78
CA PRO A 12 4.55 19.23 7.24
C PRO A 12 3.11 19.34 7.71
N GLY A 13 2.75 18.48 8.67
CA GLY A 13 1.43 18.52 9.30
C GLY A 13 0.29 17.89 8.51
N LYS A 14 0.56 17.24 7.37
CA LYS A 14 -0.49 16.70 6.49
C LYS A 14 -0.58 15.18 6.47
N ARG A 15 0.13 14.50 7.36
CA ARG A 15 0.12 13.03 7.39
C ARG A 15 -1.27 12.45 7.54
N GLU A 16 -2.10 12.98 8.44
CA GLU A 16 -3.44 12.46 8.68
C GLU A 16 -4.34 12.62 7.44
N GLU A 17 -4.28 13.76 6.77
CA GLU A 17 -5.04 13.98 5.54
C GLU A 17 -4.60 13.02 4.45
N LEU A 18 -3.29 12.82 4.30
CA LEU A 18 -2.75 11.90 3.30
C LEU A 18 -3.17 10.45 3.59
N ILE A 19 -3.16 10.04 4.86
CA ILE A 19 -3.65 8.72 5.26
C ILE A 19 -5.12 8.56 4.86
N GLY A 20 -5.94 9.57 5.09
CA GLY A 20 -7.35 9.55 4.69
C GLY A 20 -7.53 9.34 3.18
N ILE A 21 -6.69 10.00 2.38
CA ILE A 21 -6.72 9.84 0.92
C ILE A 21 -6.32 8.42 0.51
N LEU A 22 -5.28 7.87 1.12
CA LEU A 22 -4.86 6.48 0.85
C LEU A 22 -5.95 5.48 1.20
N LYS A 23 -6.66 5.69 2.31
CA LYS A 23 -7.76 4.83 2.73
C LYS A 23 -8.92 4.87 1.72
N GLU A 24 -9.22 6.03 1.16
CA GLU A 24 -10.27 6.17 0.13
C GLU A 24 -9.98 5.30 -1.08
N SER A 25 -8.74 5.26 -1.53
CA SER A 25 -8.37 4.53 -2.75
C SER A 25 -8.21 3.02 -2.54
N ALA A 26 -8.12 2.57 -1.30
CA ALA A 26 -7.74 1.18 -0.99
C ALA A 26 -8.90 0.18 -1.08
N ALA A 27 -10.12 0.62 -1.36
CA ALA A 27 -11.27 -0.27 -1.45
C ALA A 27 -11.38 -0.94 -2.82
N ASN A 28 -11.81 -2.22 -2.82
CA ASN A 28 -12.15 -2.95 -4.05
C ASN A 28 -11.05 -2.94 -5.12
N MET A 29 -9.84 -3.31 -4.72
CA MET A 29 -8.71 -3.45 -5.64
C MET A 29 -8.52 -4.93 -5.99
N PRO A 30 -8.92 -5.37 -7.20
CA PRO A 30 -8.79 -6.78 -7.58
C PRO A 30 -7.35 -7.29 -7.49
N GLY A 31 -7.18 -8.45 -6.86
CA GLY A 31 -5.88 -9.07 -6.69
C GLY A 31 -5.07 -8.55 -5.52
N CYS A 32 -5.57 -7.57 -4.80
CA CYS A 32 -4.90 -7.07 -3.60
C CYS A 32 -5.26 -7.95 -2.39
N PHE A 33 -4.27 -8.59 -1.82
CA PHE A 33 -4.46 -9.43 -0.63
C PHE A 33 -4.32 -8.64 0.66
N SER A 34 -3.44 -7.66 0.67
CA SER A 34 -3.16 -6.87 1.86
C SER A 34 -2.69 -5.47 1.45
N TYR A 35 -3.21 -4.48 2.13
CA TYR A 35 -2.81 -3.09 1.95
C TYR A 35 -2.76 -2.45 3.33
N LEU A 36 -1.56 -2.33 3.87
CA LEU A 36 -1.34 -1.85 5.23
C LEU A 36 -0.74 -0.45 5.19
N VAL A 37 -1.43 0.49 5.80
CA VAL A 37 -0.95 1.87 5.96
C VAL A 37 -0.58 2.06 7.42
N ALA A 38 0.65 2.45 7.69
CA ALA A 38 1.14 2.62 9.07
C ALA A 38 1.86 3.96 9.22
N GLN A 39 1.74 4.53 10.41
CA GLN A 39 2.48 5.74 10.76
C GLN A 39 3.88 5.35 11.22
N ASP A 40 4.89 6.09 10.76
CA ASP A 40 6.23 5.93 11.31
C ASP A 40 6.21 6.30 12.79
N SER A 41 6.86 5.50 13.62
CA SER A 41 6.81 5.71 15.08
C SER A 41 7.68 6.87 15.55
N ALA A 42 8.63 7.33 14.74
CA ALA A 42 9.57 8.38 15.11
C ALA A 42 9.36 9.68 14.33
N ASN A 43 8.99 9.59 13.06
CA ASN A 43 8.83 10.77 12.19
C ASN A 43 7.34 11.04 11.96
N GLU A 44 6.88 12.19 12.40
CA GLU A 44 5.46 12.54 12.39
C GLU A 44 4.87 12.79 11.01
N ASP A 45 5.69 12.96 9.97
CA ASP A 45 5.22 13.17 8.60
C ASP A 45 5.40 11.94 7.72
N THR A 46 5.91 10.84 8.26
CA THR A 46 6.21 9.65 7.49
C THR A 46 5.14 8.57 7.62
N ILE A 47 4.80 7.98 6.47
CA ILE A 47 3.84 6.89 6.33
C ILE A 47 4.54 5.71 5.66
N TRP A 48 4.28 4.52 6.15
CA TRP A 48 4.71 3.26 5.53
C TRP A 48 3.50 2.58 4.89
N VAL A 49 3.66 2.12 3.66
CA VAL A 49 2.62 1.35 2.97
C VAL A 49 3.23 0.02 2.58
N THR A 50 2.60 -1.06 3.03
CA THR A 50 3.01 -2.42 2.70
C THR A 50 1.88 -3.10 1.97
N GLU A 51 2.15 -3.58 0.75
CA GLU A 51 1.14 -4.17 -0.11
C GLU A 51 1.52 -5.59 -0.50
N VAL A 52 0.53 -6.46 -0.57
CA VAL A 52 0.69 -7.82 -1.10
C VAL A 52 -0.39 -8.04 -2.16
N TRP A 53 0.04 -8.45 -3.33
CA TRP A 53 -0.80 -8.67 -4.50
C TRP A 53 -0.63 -10.09 -5.02
N ASP A 54 -1.63 -10.59 -5.74
CA ASP A 54 -1.51 -11.88 -6.43
C ASP A 54 -0.43 -11.84 -7.52
N SER A 55 -0.24 -10.67 -8.15
CA SER A 55 0.76 -10.48 -9.20
C SER A 55 1.11 -9.00 -9.36
N LEU A 56 2.25 -8.74 -9.98
CA LEU A 56 2.63 -7.39 -10.38
C LEU A 56 1.62 -6.79 -11.36
N ALA A 57 1.07 -7.62 -12.25
CA ALA A 57 0.08 -7.16 -13.22
C ALA A 57 -1.17 -6.60 -12.53
N SER A 58 -1.65 -7.24 -11.47
CA SER A 58 -2.79 -6.74 -10.70
C SER A 58 -2.48 -5.42 -10.01
N HIS A 59 -1.27 -5.30 -9.44
CA HIS A 59 -0.83 -4.03 -8.86
C HIS A 59 -0.84 -2.92 -9.91
N ASP A 60 -0.24 -3.17 -11.07
CA ASP A 60 -0.16 -2.15 -12.12
C ASP A 60 -1.55 -1.78 -12.64
N ALA A 61 -2.44 -2.75 -12.79
CA ALA A 61 -3.82 -2.50 -13.21
C ALA A 61 -4.58 -1.63 -12.20
N SER A 62 -4.26 -1.74 -10.91
CA SER A 62 -4.92 -0.94 -9.87
C SER A 62 -4.73 0.56 -10.07
N LEU A 63 -3.63 0.96 -10.69
CA LEU A 63 -3.32 2.38 -10.92
C LEU A 63 -4.28 3.02 -11.92
N SER A 64 -5.02 2.22 -12.68
CA SER A 64 -6.01 2.70 -13.65
C SER A 64 -7.44 2.67 -13.10
N LEU A 65 -7.64 2.19 -11.88
CA LEU A 65 -8.98 2.15 -11.27
C LEU A 65 -9.50 3.58 -11.05
N PRO A 66 -10.80 3.83 -11.30
CA PRO A 66 -11.36 5.17 -11.12
C PRO A 66 -11.14 5.76 -9.74
N GLN A 67 -11.31 4.97 -8.68
CA GLN A 67 -11.12 5.46 -7.31
C GLN A 67 -9.66 5.80 -7.01
N VAL A 68 -8.71 5.13 -7.68
CA VAL A 68 -7.29 5.44 -7.54
C VAL A 68 -6.95 6.70 -8.33
N GLN A 69 -7.42 6.79 -9.56
CA GLN A 69 -7.19 7.96 -10.41
C GLN A 69 -7.77 9.24 -9.78
N ALA A 70 -8.91 9.12 -9.10
CA ALA A 70 -9.56 10.26 -8.47
C ALA A 70 -8.74 10.86 -7.32
N VAL A 71 -7.94 10.06 -6.62
CA VAL A 71 -7.17 10.54 -5.46
C VAL A 71 -5.74 10.95 -5.80
N ILE A 72 -5.20 10.52 -6.94
CA ILE A 72 -3.80 10.81 -7.29
C ILE A 72 -3.44 12.30 -7.24
N PRO A 73 -4.23 13.23 -7.84
CA PRO A 73 -3.88 14.66 -7.76
C PRO A 73 -3.88 15.19 -6.33
N ARG A 74 -4.84 14.75 -5.52
CA ARG A 74 -4.94 15.16 -4.12
C ARG A 74 -3.75 14.63 -3.31
N ALA A 75 -3.39 13.36 -3.54
CA ALA A 75 -2.24 12.76 -2.88
C ALA A 75 -0.95 13.47 -3.26
N LYS A 76 -0.75 13.74 -4.55
CA LYS A 76 0.45 14.44 -5.03
C LYS A 76 0.63 15.80 -4.38
N ALA A 77 -0.47 16.51 -4.11
CA ALA A 77 -0.41 17.82 -3.46
C ALA A 77 0.10 17.72 -2.01
N MET A 78 0.00 16.56 -1.38
CA MET A 78 0.35 16.36 0.02
C MET A 78 1.66 15.60 0.24
N VAL A 79 2.23 15.01 -0.82
CA VAL A 79 3.46 14.22 -0.71
C VAL A 79 4.67 15.09 -0.97
N ALA A 80 5.57 15.19 0.00
CA ALA A 80 6.85 15.85 -0.15
C ALA A 80 7.89 14.90 -0.74
N LYS A 81 7.81 13.60 -0.40
CA LYS A 81 8.75 12.59 -0.87
C LYS A 81 8.09 11.23 -0.94
N PHE A 82 8.36 10.50 -2.02
CA PHE A 82 7.93 9.12 -2.20
C PHE A 82 9.14 8.23 -2.45
N GLU A 83 9.20 7.10 -1.73
CA GLU A 83 10.30 6.13 -1.89
C GLU A 83 9.73 4.72 -2.03
N LYS A 84 10.06 4.06 -3.12
CA LYS A 84 9.85 2.62 -3.22
C LYS A 84 11.03 1.95 -2.50
N VAL A 85 10.80 1.49 -1.27
CA VAL A 85 11.86 0.95 -0.43
C VAL A 85 12.28 -0.43 -0.90
N ALA A 86 11.31 -1.29 -1.21
CA ALA A 86 11.59 -2.65 -1.64
C ALA A 86 10.42 -3.24 -2.41
N THR A 87 10.74 -4.15 -3.32
CA THR A 87 9.77 -5.11 -3.83
C THR A 87 10.14 -6.47 -3.27
N THR A 88 9.13 -7.28 -2.97
CA THR A 88 9.33 -8.58 -2.32
C THR A 88 8.55 -9.66 -3.04
N THR A 89 8.91 -10.90 -2.75
CA THR A 89 8.11 -12.07 -3.12
C THR A 89 7.55 -12.66 -1.84
N PRO A 90 6.29 -12.36 -1.49
CA PRO A 90 5.70 -12.89 -0.26
C PRO A 90 5.66 -14.41 -0.28
N VAL A 91 5.93 -15.03 0.86
CA VAL A 91 5.98 -16.47 1.01
C VAL A 91 4.83 -16.97 1.89
N CYS A 92 4.50 -16.22 2.92
CA CYS A 92 3.49 -16.61 3.90
C CYS A 92 2.85 -15.36 4.50
N GLU A 93 1.53 -15.40 4.69
CA GLU A 93 0.81 -14.33 5.38
C GLU A 93 -0.23 -14.96 6.31
N LEU A 94 -0.11 -14.71 7.61
CA LEU A 94 -1.08 -15.18 8.60
C LEU A 94 -2.42 -14.47 8.38
N GLY A 95 -3.50 -15.21 8.51
CA GLY A 95 -4.83 -14.65 8.29
C GLY A 95 -5.36 -14.85 6.88
N ARG A 96 -4.54 -15.41 5.95
CA ARG A 96 -4.96 -15.72 4.59
C ARG A 96 -4.60 -17.16 4.21
N PRO A 97 -5.02 -18.15 5.02
CA PRO A 97 -4.61 -19.54 4.78
C PRO A 97 -5.07 -20.09 3.44
N GLN A 98 -6.15 -19.56 2.88
CA GLN A 98 -6.65 -20.00 1.58
C GLN A 98 -5.74 -19.59 0.42
N ASP A 99 -4.84 -18.64 0.64
CA ASP A 99 -3.90 -18.17 -0.37
C ASP A 99 -2.50 -18.75 -0.19
N MET A 100 -2.32 -19.63 0.80
CA MET A 100 -1.04 -20.22 1.17
C MET A 100 -1.04 -21.73 1.00
N PRO A 101 0.09 -22.34 0.59
CA PRO A 101 0.23 -23.79 0.63
C PRO A 101 0.04 -24.32 2.05
N ALA A 102 -0.51 -25.54 2.16
CA ALA A 102 -0.79 -26.16 3.47
C ALA A 102 0.45 -26.28 4.36
N GLU A 103 1.60 -26.47 3.78
CA GLU A 103 2.87 -26.60 4.50
C GLU A 103 3.36 -25.30 5.13
N HIS A 104 2.73 -24.18 4.85
CA HIS A 104 3.06 -22.90 5.45
C HIS A 104 2.43 -22.67 6.82
N LYS A 105 1.76 -23.65 7.36
CA LYS A 105 1.25 -23.58 8.73
C LYS A 105 2.41 -23.72 9.69
N ILE A 106 2.66 -22.71 10.42
CA ILE A 106 3.74 -22.68 11.38
C ILE A 106 3.17 -22.66 12.79
#